data_69c40534103f737a41bebebd5650ae68
#
_entry.id   69c40534103f737a41bebebd5650ae68
#
_cell.length_a   1.000
_cell.length_b   1.000
_cell.length_c   1.000
_cell.angle_alpha   90.00
_cell.angle_beta   90.00
_cell.angle_gamma   90.00
#
_symmetry.space_group_name_H-M   'P 1'
#
loop_
_entity.id
_entity.type
_entity.pdbx_description
1 polymer ?
#
loop_
_entity_poly.entity_id
_entity_poly.type
_entity_poly.pdbx_seq_one_letter_code
_entity_poly.pdbx_strand_id
1 'polypeptide(L)'
;MAACAEKLSPSPGLQLIENARQTGLPTIVEFGATSCTTCRNMKPILEATALELQGRAHVIVIDLNQDYAAAGPFNIRMMPTQIFFAADGREIERHPGGMAQPEIVRQLGFTEDCD
;
A
#
# COMPACT_ATOMS: atom_id res chain seq x y z
N MET A 1 -26.37 17.28 -1.46
CA MET A 1 -25.03 17.50 -1.12
C MET A 1 -24.08 17.39 -2.27
N ALA A 2 -24.06 18.43 -3.00
CA ALA A 2 -23.16 18.50 -4.14
C ALA A 2 -21.72 18.25 -3.72
N ALA A 3 -21.40 18.60 -2.48
CA ALA A 3 -20.05 18.44 -2.00
C ALA A 3 -19.56 17.00 -2.06
N CYS A 4 -20.49 16.05 -1.98
CA CYS A 4 -20.08 14.65 -1.99
C CYS A 4 -19.43 14.28 -3.31
N ALA A 5 -20.00 14.73 -4.42
CA ALA A 5 -19.45 14.40 -5.72
C ALA A 5 -18.08 15.03 -5.90
N GLU A 6 -17.88 16.19 -5.33
CA GLU A 6 -16.62 16.89 -5.48
C GLU A 6 -15.49 16.26 -4.71
N LYS A 7 -15.84 15.40 -3.76
CA LYS A 7 -14.82 14.75 -2.96
C LYS A 7 -14.30 13.47 -3.57
N LEU A 8 -14.89 13.06 -4.68
CA LEU A 8 -14.40 11.86 -5.34
C LEU A 8 -13.03 12.14 -5.92
N SER A 9 -12.09 11.28 -5.57
CA SER A 9 -10.74 11.40 -6.08
C SER A 9 -10.72 11.05 -7.56
N PRO A 10 -9.96 11.79 -8.38
CA PRO A 10 -9.76 11.37 -9.77
C PRO A 10 -8.93 10.09 -9.87
N SER A 11 -8.33 9.67 -8.78
CA SER A 11 -7.49 8.49 -8.74
C SER A 11 -8.16 7.44 -7.86
N PRO A 12 -8.57 6.29 -8.45
CA PRO A 12 -9.12 5.21 -7.63
C PRO A 12 -8.13 4.72 -6.57
N GLY A 13 -6.84 4.73 -6.90
CA GLY A 13 -5.83 4.30 -5.95
C GLY A 13 -5.75 5.21 -4.74
N LEU A 14 -5.78 6.52 -4.96
CA LEU A 14 -5.77 7.45 -3.84
C LEU A 14 -6.98 7.27 -2.94
N GLN A 15 -8.12 6.97 -3.54
CA GLN A 15 -9.33 6.74 -2.76
C GLN A 15 -9.21 5.48 -1.92
N LEU A 16 -8.66 4.41 -2.49
CA LEU A 16 -8.43 3.19 -1.73
C LEU A 16 -7.52 3.44 -0.54
N ILE A 17 -6.44 4.18 -0.77
CA ILE A 17 -5.49 4.47 0.29
C ILE A 17 -6.16 5.28 1.40
N GLU A 18 -6.90 6.29 1.01
CA GLU A 18 -7.56 7.14 2.00
C GLU A 18 -8.56 6.35 2.82
N ASN A 19 -9.33 5.48 2.17
CA ASN A 19 -10.29 4.65 2.89
C ASN A 19 -9.58 3.71 3.87
N ALA A 20 -8.49 3.09 3.43
CA ALA A 20 -7.75 2.15 4.27
C ALA A 20 -7.19 2.85 5.50
N ARG A 21 -6.70 4.08 5.34
CA ARG A 21 -6.07 4.80 6.43
C ARG A 21 -7.05 5.19 7.53
N GLN A 22 -8.34 5.05 7.27
CA GLN A 22 -9.37 5.44 8.23
C GLN A 22 -10.00 4.24 8.94
N THR A 23 -9.52 3.04 8.67
CA THR A 23 -10.14 1.83 9.22
C THR A 23 -9.64 1.43 10.59
N GLY A 24 -8.54 2.00 11.05
CA GLY A 24 -7.93 1.57 12.31
C GLY A 24 -6.99 0.39 12.16
N LEU A 25 -6.68 -0.01 10.92
CA LEU A 25 -5.76 -1.12 10.67
C LEU A 25 -4.50 -0.61 9.98
N PRO A 26 -3.36 -1.23 10.25
CA PRO A 26 -2.13 -0.87 9.52
C PRO A 26 -2.26 -1.22 8.06
N THR A 27 -1.55 -0.49 7.21
CA THR A 27 -1.68 -0.61 5.78
C THR A 27 -0.32 -0.54 5.11
N ILE A 28 -0.10 -1.40 4.11
CA ILE A 28 1.03 -1.27 3.20
C ILE A 28 0.48 -0.95 1.83
N VAL A 29 1.09 0.03 1.16
CA VAL A 29 0.74 0.39 -0.21
C VAL A 29 1.99 0.23 -1.06
N GLU A 30 1.90 -0.59 -2.10
CA GLU A 30 2.98 -0.71 -3.06
C GLU A 30 2.65 0.11 -4.30
N PHE A 31 3.56 1.02 -4.66
CA PHE A 31 3.46 1.78 -5.89
C PHE A 31 4.40 1.15 -6.90
N GLY A 32 3.86 0.59 -7.96
CA GLY A 32 4.68 -0.10 -8.95
C GLY A 32 4.04 -0.06 -10.31
N ALA A 33 4.52 -0.94 -11.19
CA ALA A 33 4.00 -1.04 -12.54
C ALA A 33 4.21 -2.46 -13.03
N THR A 34 3.29 -2.94 -13.86
CA THR A 34 3.42 -4.29 -14.41
C THR A 34 4.63 -4.44 -15.32
N SER A 35 5.15 -3.33 -15.84
CA SER A 35 6.34 -3.36 -16.68
C SER A 35 7.63 -3.48 -15.88
N CYS A 36 7.57 -3.38 -14.59
CA CYS A 36 8.74 -3.39 -13.71
C CYS A 36 8.97 -4.81 -13.19
N THR A 37 10.15 -5.36 -13.43
CA THR A 37 10.45 -6.73 -13.04
C THR A 37 10.36 -6.94 -11.55
N THR A 38 10.96 -6.04 -10.77
CA THR A 38 10.92 -6.15 -9.32
C THR A 38 9.49 -6.05 -8.80
N CYS A 39 8.68 -5.20 -9.43
CA CYS A 39 7.27 -5.08 -9.06
C CYS A 39 6.55 -6.39 -9.29
N ARG A 40 6.82 -7.05 -10.43
CA ARG A 40 6.19 -8.34 -10.70
C ARG A 40 6.62 -9.39 -9.68
N ASN A 41 7.88 -9.33 -9.25
CA ASN A 41 8.37 -10.27 -8.25
C ASN A 41 7.73 -10.03 -6.88
N MET A 42 7.31 -8.81 -6.62
CA MET A 42 6.62 -8.51 -5.36
C MET A 42 5.20 -9.03 -5.31
N LYS A 43 4.60 -9.30 -6.46
CA LYS A 43 3.18 -9.65 -6.50
C LYS A 43 2.84 -10.86 -5.64
N PRO A 44 3.53 -12.00 -5.79
CA PRO A 44 3.20 -13.14 -4.93
C PRO A 44 3.49 -12.88 -3.45
N ILE A 45 4.49 -12.06 -3.16
CA ILE A 45 4.81 -11.72 -1.78
C ILE A 45 3.67 -10.91 -1.17
N LEU A 46 3.15 -9.93 -1.92
CA LEU A 46 2.07 -9.09 -1.42
C LEU A 46 0.77 -9.88 -1.33
N GLU A 47 0.52 -10.78 -2.27
CA GLU A 47 -0.68 -11.62 -2.21
C GLU A 47 -0.63 -12.53 -0.99
N ALA A 48 0.52 -13.12 -0.72
CA ALA A 48 0.67 -13.98 0.45
C ALA A 48 0.50 -13.18 1.74
N THR A 49 1.03 -11.97 1.76
CA THR A 49 0.89 -11.10 2.92
C THR A 49 -0.58 -10.73 3.16
N ALA A 50 -1.28 -10.40 2.08
CA ALA A 50 -2.69 -10.06 2.18
C ALA A 50 -3.49 -11.21 2.76
N LEU A 51 -3.17 -12.41 2.32
CA LEU A 51 -3.87 -13.59 2.79
C LEU A 51 -3.56 -13.86 4.27
N GLU A 52 -2.29 -13.77 4.62
CA GLU A 52 -1.87 -14.03 5.99
C GLU A 52 -2.48 -13.05 6.98
N LEU A 53 -2.57 -11.78 6.59
CA LEU A 53 -3.03 -10.73 7.49
C LEU A 53 -4.44 -10.28 7.21
N GLN A 54 -5.21 -11.12 6.54
CA GLN A 54 -6.59 -10.78 6.20
C GLN A 54 -7.38 -10.42 7.46
N GLY A 55 -8.04 -9.26 7.40
CA GLY A 55 -8.78 -8.76 8.54
C GLY A 55 -7.94 -8.03 9.57
N ARG A 56 -6.61 -8.05 9.44
CA ARG A 56 -5.72 -7.39 10.40
C ARG A 56 -4.89 -6.29 9.80
N ALA A 57 -4.73 -6.28 8.49
CA ALA A 57 -3.98 -5.25 7.79
C ALA A 57 -4.50 -5.12 6.38
N HIS A 58 -4.25 -3.98 5.76
CA HIS A 58 -4.59 -3.77 4.36
C HIS A 58 -3.34 -3.86 3.52
N VAL A 59 -3.45 -4.54 2.37
CA VAL A 59 -2.38 -4.62 1.39
C VAL A 59 -2.94 -4.06 0.09
N ILE A 60 -2.40 -2.92 -0.35
CA ILE A 60 -2.89 -2.23 -1.52
C ILE A 60 -1.77 -2.15 -2.55
N VAL A 61 -2.09 -2.46 -3.80
CA VAL A 61 -1.13 -2.37 -4.90
C VAL A 61 -1.66 -1.36 -5.90
N ILE A 62 -0.86 -0.36 -6.20
CA ILE A 62 -1.21 0.69 -7.16
C ILE A 62 -0.34 0.51 -8.39
N ASP A 63 -0.97 0.33 -9.55
CA ASP A 63 -0.26 0.25 -10.82
C ASP A 63 -0.19 1.65 -11.42
N LEU A 64 0.99 2.24 -11.37
CA LEU A 64 1.15 3.62 -11.81
C LEU A 64 0.99 3.77 -13.31
N ASN A 65 1.08 2.68 -14.08
CA ASN A 65 0.77 2.75 -15.50
C ASN A 65 -0.69 3.02 -15.76
N GLN A 66 -1.56 2.60 -14.84
CA GLN A 66 -2.99 2.79 -14.96
C GLN A 66 -3.50 3.94 -14.11
N ASP A 67 -2.80 4.27 -13.04
CA ASP A 67 -3.25 5.28 -12.11
C ASP A 67 -2.07 6.18 -11.76
N TYR A 68 -1.58 6.87 -12.75
CA TYR A 68 -0.40 7.70 -12.58
C TYR A 68 -0.63 8.83 -11.55
N ALA A 69 -1.87 9.28 -11.44
CA ALA A 69 -2.19 10.38 -10.54
C ALA A 69 -1.90 10.03 -9.08
N ALA A 70 -1.83 8.74 -8.75
CA ALA A 70 -1.58 8.34 -7.39
C ALA A 70 -0.15 8.63 -6.94
N ALA A 71 0.78 8.81 -7.88
CA ALA A 71 2.19 9.01 -7.54
C ALA A 71 2.47 10.38 -6.92
N GLY A 72 1.76 11.42 -7.41
CA GLY A 72 2.06 12.78 -7.03
C GLY A 72 1.96 13.07 -5.55
N PRO A 73 0.80 12.80 -4.93
CA PRO A 73 0.62 13.15 -3.51
C PRO A 73 1.62 12.47 -2.58
N PHE A 74 2.15 11.31 -2.99
CA PHE A 74 3.12 10.59 -2.17
C PHE A 74 4.55 10.76 -2.66
N ASN A 75 4.72 11.57 -3.72
CA ASN A 75 6.06 11.91 -4.21
C ASN A 75 6.87 10.66 -4.53
N ILE A 76 6.24 9.73 -5.26
CA ILE A 76 6.90 8.47 -5.63
C ILE A 76 7.91 8.75 -6.73
N ARG A 77 9.16 8.35 -6.53
CA ARG A 77 10.24 8.64 -7.45
C ARG A 77 10.83 7.41 -8.10
N MET A 78 10.56 6.23 -7.53
CA MET A 78 11.05 4.99 -8.12
C MET A 78 10.06 3.89 -7.84
N MET A 79 10.13 2.84 -8.65
CA MET A 79 9.27 1.68 -8.53
C MET A 79 10.10 0.45 -8.32
N PRO A 80 9.68 -0.45 -7.43
CA PRO A 80 8.54 -0.26 -6.54
C PRO A 80 8.94 0.55 -5.31
N THR A 81 7.95 1.20 -4.69
CA THR A 81 8.12 1.81 -3.38
C THR A 81 6.95 1.38 -2.53
N GLN A 82 7.25 0.88 -1.34
CA GLN A 82 6.23 0.52 -0.37
C GLN A 82 6.13 1.63 0.66
N ILE A 83 4.90 2.03 0.97
CA ILE A 83 4.64 2.98 2.04
C ILE A 83 3.81 2.28 3.10
N PHE A 84 4.20 2.46 4.35
CA PHE A 84 3.53 1.82 5.48
C PHE A 84 2.80 2.87 6.30
N PHE A 85 1.55 2.61 6.60
CA PHE A 85 0.73 3.49 7.44
C PHE A 85 0.37 2.74 8.72
N ALA A 86 0.53 3.43 9.85
CA ALA A 86 0.14 2.86 11.13
C ALA A 86 -1.38 2.75 11.22
N ALA A 87 -1.86 2.08 12.26
CA ALA A 87 -3.30 1.91 12.46
C ALA A 87 -4.03 3.25 12.56
N ASP A 88 -3.35 4.29 13.03
CA ASP A 88 -3.97 5.60 13.13
C ASP A 88 -3.94 6.37 11.81
N GLY A 89 -3.42 5.77 10.75
CA GLY A 89 -3.42 6.37 9.42
C GLY A 89 -2.18 7.17 9.09
N ARG A 90 -1.24 7.28 10.00
CA ARG A 90 -0.05 8.10 9.80
C ARG A 90 1.01 7.30 9.03
N GLU A 91 1.67 7.94 8.07
CA GLU A 91 2.77 7.28 7.37
C GLU A 91 3.93 7.11 8.35
N ILE A 92 4.45 5.88 8.46
CA ILE A 92 5.52 5.59 9.41
C ILE A 92 6.79 5.11 8.74
N GLU A 93 6.73 4.65 7.49
CA GLU A 93 7.92 4.13 6.84
C GLU A 93 7.67 4.04 5.35
N ARG A 94 8.72 4.22 4.55
CA ARG A 94 8.66 3.92 3.13
C ARG A 94 9.95 3.24 2.72
N HIS A 95 9.82 2.30 1.81
CA HIS A 95 10.92 1.44 1.41
C HIS A 95 10.97 1.35 -0.10
N PRO A 96 12.02 1.83 -0.74
CA PRO A 96 12.18 1.64 -2.18
C PRO A 96 12.77 0.26 -2.45
N GLY A 97 12.35 -0.34 -3.57
CA GLY A 97 12.85 -1.65 -3.96
C GLY A 97 12.02 -2.78 -3.39
N GLY A 98 12.53 -4.00 -3.49
CA GLY A 98 11.80 -5.16 -3.02
C GLY A 98 11.92 -5.38 -1.53
N MET A 99 10.98 -6.13 -0.98
CA MET A 99 10.98 -6.51 0.43
C MET A 99 10.55 -7.96 0.57
N ALA A 100 11.12 -8.65 1.55
CA ALA A 100 10.68 -10.00 1.87
C ALA A 100 9.43 -9.95 2.74
N GLN A 101 8.61 -11.00 2.65
CA GLN A 101 7.36 -11.04 3.40
C GLN A 101 7.56 -10.87 4.91
N PRO A 102 8.54 -11.52 5.55
CA PRO A 102 8.72 -11.31 6.99
C PRO A 102 9.01 -9.87 7.36
N GLU A 103 9.74 -9.15 6.50
CA GLU A 103 10.02 -7.75 6.77
C GLU A 103 8.77 -6.91 6.68
N ILE A 104 7.91 -7.22 5.71
CA ILE A 104 6.65 -6.49 5.55
C ILE A 104 5.78 -6.71 6.79
N VAL A 105 5.69 -7.96 7.23
CA VAL A 105 4.86 -8.29 8.39
C VAL A 105 5.35 -7.56 9.63
N ARG A 106 6.66 -7.53 9.83
CA ARG A 106 7.23 -6.81 10.97
C ARG A 106 6.98 -5.31 10.88
N GLN A 107 7.14 -4.76 9.68
CA GLN A 107 6.95 -3.32 9.50
C GLN A 107 5.50 -2.92 9.74
N LEU A 108 4.57 -3.82 9.48
CA LEU A 108 3.16 -3.57 9.75
C LEU A 108 2.82 -3.71 11.24
N GLY A 109 3.78 -4.14 12.05
CA GLY A 109 3.57 -4.21 13.49
C GLY A 109 3.26 -5.60 14.01
N PHE A 110 3.42 -6.63 13.20
CA PHE A 110 3.16 -8.00 13.61
C PHE A 110 4.47 -8.75 13.77
N THR A 111 4.49 -9.72 14.67
CA THR A 111 5.64 -10.58 14.83
C THR A 111 5.27 -11.98 14.39
N GLU A 112 6.20 -12.64 13.71
CA GLU A 112 5.91 -13.93 13.12
C GLU A 112 5.78 -15.02 14.15
N ASP A 113 6.50 -14.89 15.22
CA ASP A 113 6.56 -15.95 16.21
C ASP A 113 5.75 -15.62 17.42
N CYS A 114 4.83 -14.78 17.28
CA CYS A 114 4.06 -14.30 18.41
C CYS A 114 2.77 -15.07 18.52
N ASP A 115 2.81 -16.29 18.56
CA ASP A 115 1.53 -17.00 18.59
C ASP A 115 1.43 -17.93 19.75
#